data_a1e18ae9f374726824329002e17185f0
#
_entry.id   a1e18ae9f374726824329002e17185f0
#
_cell.length_a   1.000
_cell.length_b   1.000
_cell.length_c   1.000
_cell.angle_alpha   90.00
_cell.angle_beta   90.00
_cell.angle_gamma   90.00
#
_symmetry.space_group_name_H-M   'P 1'
#
loop_
_entity.id
_entity.type
_entity.pdbx_description
1 polymer ?
#
loop_
_entity_poly.entity_id
_entity_poly.type
_entity_poly.pdbx_seq_one_letter_code
_entity_poly.pdbx_strand_id
1 'polypeptide(L)'
;NLIKKNRIKPKIFRVNYKKYNRYHRSITNEYLRNLPNFKNLSFIFAISKNLKLSLKKIINVANKFKQLEFRQQIVYQSEKLTIINDSKSTSLSSTLPLLKSLKNIYWVLGGIAKKGDKFKLEKKNFKKIKAFIYGKDKLFFSKVFLKKIQ
;
A
#
# COMPACT_ATOMS: atom_id res chain seq x y z
N ASN A 1 -17.43 -22.59 -10.99
CA ASN A 1 -16.18 -21.97 -11.45
C ASN A 1 -16.14 -22.07 -12.99
N LEU A 2 -16.30 -20.93 -13.68
CA LEU A 2 -16.39 -20.83 -15.16
C LEU A 2 -15.18 -21.44 -15.88
N ILE A 3 -13.98 -21.32 -15.30
CA ILE A 3 -12.73 -21.87 -15.86
C ILE A 3 -12.81 -23.40 -15.96
N LYS A 4 -13.29 -24.07 -14.91
CA LYS A 4 -13.46 -25.53 -14.90
C LYS A 4 -14.57 -25.99 -15.85
N LYS A 5 -15.71 -25.26 -15.85
CA LYS A 5 -16.87 -25.58 -16.69
C LYS A 5 -16.54 -25.51 -18.19
N ASN A 6 -15.72 -24.52 -18.61
CA ASN A 6 -15.37 -24.28 -20.02
C ASN A 6 -14.04 -24.94 -20.42
N ARG A 7 -13.40 -25.76 -19.59
CA ARG A 7 -12.07 -26.38 -19.84
C ARG A 7 -10.99 -25.37 -20.23
N ILE A 8 -11.12 -24.09 -19.82
CA ILE A 8 -10.13 -23.05 -20.11
C ILE A 8 -8.89 -23.31 -19.27
N LYS A 9 -7.73 -23.47 -19.92
CA LYS A 9 -6.43 -23.51 -19.24
C LYS A 9 -5.87 -22.11 -19.11
N PRO A 10 -5.90 -21.48 -17.92
CA PRO A 10 -5.38 -20.12 -17.76
C PRO A 10 -3.87 -20.10 -17.98
N LYS A 11 -3.39 -19.15 -18.78
CA LYS A 11 -1.96 -18.88 -18.92
C LYS A 11 -1.51 -18.06 -17.73
N ILE A 12 -0.71 -18.63 -16.84
CA ILE A 12 -0.21 -17.95 -15.62
C ILE A 12 1.11 -17.24 -15.93
N PHE A 13 1.17 -15.94 -15.67
CA PHE A 13 2.39 -15.14 -15.77
C PHE A 13 2.86 -14.76 -14.37
N ARG A 14 4.10 -15.09 -14.03
CA ARG A 14 4.75 -14.62 -12.82
C ARG A 14 5.49 -13.31 -13.10
N VAL A 15 5.13 -12.26 -12.39
CA VAL A 15 5.77 -10.95 -12.51
C VAL A 15 6.85 -10.80 -11.43
N ASN A 16 8.09 -10.64 -11.84
CA ASN A 16 9.18 -10.26 -10.96
C ASN A 16 9.45 -8.77 -11.16
N TYR A 17 9.10 -7.94 -10.18
CA TYR A 17 9.26 -6.48 -10.25
C TYR A 17 10.70 -6.03 -10.49
N LYS A 18 11.70 -6.80 -10.02
CA LYS A 18 13.12 -6.49 -10.22
C LYS A 18 13.52 -6.38 -11.70
N LYS A 19 12.85 -7.13 -12.58
CA LYS A 19 13.06 -7.04 -14.04
C LYS A 19 12.68 -5.67 -14.63
N TYR A 20 11.90 -4.88 -13.88
CA TYR A 20 11.43 -3.55 -14.27
C TYR A 20 12.18 -2.41 -13.58
N ASN A 21 13.17 -2.70 -12.71
CA ASN A 21 13.94 -1.68 -11.98
C ASN A 21 14.60 -0.65 -12.92
N ARG A 22 14.96 -1.03 -14.15
CA ARG A 22 15.49 -0.10 -15.15
C ARG A 22 14.54 1.06 -15.45
N TYR A 23 13.24 0.85 -15.31
CA TYR A 23 12.22 1.90 -15.54
C TYR A 23 11.94 2.74 -14.30
N HIS A 24 12.40 2.31 -13.12
CA HIS A 24 12.18 3.02 -11.87
C HIS A 24 12.73 4.45 -11.92
N ARG A 25 13.89 4.63 -12.55
CA ARG A 25 14.52 5.96 -12.71
C ARG A 25 13.70 6.90 -13.61
N SER A 26 12.93 6.35 -14.54
CA SER A 26 12.05 7.12 -15.44
C SER A 26 10.70 7.48 -14.80
N ILE A 27 10.38 6.93 -13.62
CA ILE A 27 9.19 7.30 -12.87
C ILE A 27 9.53 8.49 -11.98
N THR A 28 8.96 9.66 -12.31
CA THR A 28 9.12 10.90 -11.53
C THR A 28 8.02 11.06 -10.48
N ASN A 29 6.90 10.37 -10.64
CA ASN A 29 5.79 10.37 -9.70
C ASN A 29 6.19 9.72 -8.36
N GLU A 30 6.30 10.49 -7.29
CA GLU A 30 6.76 10.04 -5.98
C GLU A 30 5.89 8.93 -5.38
N TYR A 31 4.57 9.01 -5.55
CA TYR A 31 3.64 7.98 -5.09
C TYR A 31 3.94 6.62 -5.75
N LEU A 32 4.20 6.61 -7.07
CA LEU A 32 4.50 5.39 -7.81
C LEU A 32 5.95 4.91 -7.65
N ARG A 33 6.87 5.78 -7.22
CA ARG A 33 8.27 5.41 -6.94
C ARG A 33 8.44 4.63 -5.66
N ASN A 34 7.57 4.77 -4.66
CA ASN A 34 7.69 3.98 -3.44
C ASN A 34 7.57 2.47 -3.77
N LEU A 35 8.29 1.64 -3.04
CA LEU A 35 8.45 0.23 -3.39
C LEU A 35 7.15 -0.56 -3.52
N PRO A 36 6.15 -0.43 -2.64
CA PRO A 36 4.86 -1.10 -2.78
C PRO A 36 4.14 -0.73 -4.08
N ASN A 37 4.07 0.56 -4.41
CA ASN A 37 3.37 1.03 -5.61
C ASN A 37 4.15 0.73 -6.88
N PHE A 38 5.48 0.77 -6.84
CA PHE A 38 6.30 0.34 -7.97
C PHE A 38 6.15 -1.16 -8.26
N LYS A 39 6.02 -1.99 -7.23
CA LYS A 39 5.67 -3.41 -7.43
C LYS A 39 4.32 -3.55 -8.15
N ASN A 40 3.31 -2.77 -7.79
CA ASN A 40 2.03 -2.76 -8.49
C ASN A 40 2.17 -2.26 -9.94
N LEU A 41 2.92 -1.19 -10.16
CA LEU A 41 3.21 -0.65 -11.50
C LEU A 41 3.93 -1.68 -12.38
N SER A 42 4.75 -2.56 -11.81
CA SER A 42 5.44 -3.61 -12.56
C SER A 42 4.50 -4.62 -13.21
N PHE A 43 3.32 -4.86 -12.63
CA PHE A 43 2.28 -5.66 -13.29
C PHE A 43 1.72 -4.95 -14.52
N ILE A 44 1.56 -3.63 -14.47
CA ILE A 44 1.13 -2.84 -15.62
C ILE A 44 2.18 -2.93 -16.73
N PHE A 45 3.48 -2.81 -16.40
CA PHE A 45 4.55 -3.01 -17.39
C PHE A 45 4.52 -4.42 -18.00
N ALA A 46 4.29 -5.46 -17.20
CA ALA A 46 4.20 -6.82 -17.70
C ALA A 46 3.03 -7.01 -18.66
N ILE A 47 1.85 -6.51 -18.29
CA ILE A 47 0.64 -6.56 -19.12
C ILE A 47 0.87 -5.76 -20.42
N SER A 48 1.39 -4.54 -20.31
CA SER A 48 1.66 -3.68 -21.46
C SER A 48 2.60 -4.34 -22.46
N LYS A 49 3.64 -5.03 -21.98
CA LYS A 49 4.56 -5.79 -22.82
C LYS A 49 3.83 -6.92 -23.57
N ASN A 50 2.96 -7.67 -22.90
CA ASN A 50 2.19 -8.74 -23.51
C ASN A 50 1.19 -8.22 -24.55
N LEU A 51 0.61 -7.04 -24.30
CA LEU A 51 -0.31 -6.36 -25.21
C LEU A 51 0.42 -5.53 -26.29
N LYS A 52 1.75 -5.61 -26.37
CA LYS A 52 2.60 -4.84 -27.30
C LYS A 52 2.39 -3.32 -27.21
N LEU A 53 2.01 -2.80 -26.03
CA LEU A 53 1.84 -1.37 -25.80
C LEU A 53 3.20 -0.68 -25.60
N SER A 54 3.28 0.58 -26.01
CA SER A 54 4.48 1.40 -25.82
C SER A 54 4.77 1.68 -24.35
N LEU A 55 5.88 1.16 -23.82
CA LEU A 55 6.30 1.42 -22.44
C LEU A 55 6.59 2.91 -22.21
N LYS A 56 7.05 3.66 -23.22
CA LYS A 56 7.24 5.11 -23.13
C LYS A 56 5.91 5.82 -22.85
N LYS A 57 4.83 5.42 -23.53
CA LYS A 57 3.47 5.95 -23.26
C LYS A 57 3.01 5.60 -21.85
N ILE A 58 3.24 4.36 -21.38
CA ILE A 58 2.87 3.93 -20.03
C ILE A 58 3.62 4.73 -18.96
N ILE A 59 4.92 4.96 -19.12
CA ILE A 59 5.72 5.79 -18.21
C ILE A 59 5.17 7.23 -18.19
N ASN A 60 4.85 7.79 -19.33
CA ASN A 60 4.27 9.14 -19.42
C ASN A 60 2.94 9.25 -18.67
N VAL A 61 2.05 8.27 -18.81
CA VAL A 61 0.78 8.22 -18.08
C VAL A 61 1.04 8.04 -16.57
N ALA A 62 1.97 7.15 -16.19
CA ALA A 62 2.34 6.94 -14.80
C ALA A 62 2.86 8.24 -14.15
N ASN A 63 3.69 9.02 -14.85
CA ASN A 63 4.21 10.28 -14.32
C ASN A 63 3.15 11.37 -14.16
N LYS A 64 2.07 11.31 -14.93
CA LYS A 64 0.91 12.20 -14.83
C LYS A 64 -0.18 11.67 -13.88
N PHE A 65 0.01 10.47 -13.32
CA PHE A 65 -0.99 9.83 -12.47
C PHE A 65 -1.21 10.65 -11.19
N LYS A 66 -2.46 11.00 -10.94
CA LYS A 66 -2.86 11.63 -9.68
C LYS A 66 -3.06 10.53 -8.64
N GLN A 67 -2.54 10.76 -7.44
CA GLN A 67 -2.71 9.85 -6.32
C GLN A 67 -4.20 9.61 -6.05
N LEU A 68 -4.55 8.36 -5.72
CA LEU A 68 -5.92 8.03 -5.34
C LEU A 68 -6.27 8.68 -4.00
N GLU A 69 -7.42 9.34 -3.95
CA GLU A 69 -7.94 9.91 -2.72
C GLU A 69 -8.08 8.86 -1.61
N PHE A 70 -7.78 9.28 -0.39
CA PHE A 70 -7.87 8.46 0.82
C PHE A 70 -6.96 7.23 0.85
N ARG A 71 -5.98 7.12 -0.06
CA ARG A 71 -5.02 6.02 -0.11
C ARG A 71 -3.60 6.55 0.00
N GLN A 72 -3.09 6.61 1.23
CA GLN A 72 -1.81 7.23 1.57
C GLN A 72 -1.69 8.66 1.00
N GLN A 73 -2.80 9.36 0.95
CA GLN A 73 -2.90 10.70 0.40
C GLN A 73 -2.27 11.70 1.36
N ILE A 74 -1.27 12.45 0.91
CA ILE A 74 -0.75 13.58 1.67
C ILE A 74 -1.77 14.71 1.55
N VAL A 75 -2.42 15.05 2.66
CA VAL A 75 -3.41 16.14 2.73
C VAL A 75 -2.83 17.44 3.26
N TYR A 76 -1.69 17.35 3.98
CA TYR A 76 -0.93 18.49 4.44
C TYR A 76 0.54 18.12 4.57
N GLN A 77 1.44 19.03 4.23
CA GLN A 77 2.88 18.86 4.39
C GLN A 77 3.56 20.17 4.72
N SER A 78 4.38 20.16 5.77
CA SER A 78 5.30 21.22 6.14
C SER A 78 6.64 20.59 6.57
N GLU A 79 7.62 21.42 6.93
CA GLU A 79 8.91 20.94 7.46
C GLU A 79 8.77 20.10 8.74
N LYS A 80 7.76 20.41 9.57
CA LYS A 80 7.56 19.81 10.90
C LYS A 80 6.48 18.74 10.93
N LEU A 81 5.53 18.73 9.98
CA LEU A 81 4.35 17.89 10.03
C LEU A 81 3.93 17.45 8.63
N THR A 82 3.67 16.14 8.49
CA THR A 82 3.00 15.58 7.32
C THR A 82 1.72 14.88 7.78
N ILE A 83 0.56 15.24 7.21
CA ILE A 83 -0.72 14.57 7.48
C ILE A 83 -1.05 13.69 6.27
N ILE A 84 -1.25 12.40 6.55
CA ILE A 84 -1.54 11.39 5.53
C ILE A 84 -2.91 10.79 5.80
N ASN A 85 -3.80 10.87 4.81
CA ASN A 85 -5.09 10.21 4.83
C ASN A 85 -4.99 8.85 4.15
N ASP A 86 -5.18 7.78 4.92
CA ASP A 86 -5.18 6.39 4.45
C ASP A 86 -6.48 5.67 4.83
N SER A 87 -7.59 6.40 4.88
CA SER A 87 -8.90 5.88 5.34
C SER A 87 -9.48 4.79 4.44
N LYS A 88 -8.96 4.60 3.22
CA LYS A 88 -9.25 3.43 2.37
C LYS A 88 -8.49 2.16 2.74
N SER A 89 -7.60 2.20 3.71
CA SER A 89 -6.99 1.01 4.29
C SER A 89 -8.02 0.28 5.16
N THR A 90 -8.64 -0.75 4.61
CA THR A 90 -9.71 -1.52 5.27
C THR A 90 -9.21 -2.58 6.24
N SER A 91 -7.90 -2.66 6.46
CA SER A 91 -7.26 -3.60 7.39
C SER A 91 -5.99 -2.99 7.96
N LEU A 92 -5.63 -3.38 9.19
CA LEU A 92 -4.37 -2.96 9.82
C LEU A 92 -3.15 -3.41 9.00
N SER A 93 -3.22 -4.59 8.38
CA SER A 93 -2.13 -5.12 7.55
C SER A 93 -1.87 -4.27 6.31
N SER A 94 -2.88 -3.61 5.74
CA SER A 94 -2.71 -2.73 4.58
C SER A 94 -1.93 -1.45 4.89
N THR A 95 -1.94 -0.98 6.15
CA THR A 95 -1.21 0.20 6.61
C THR A 95 0.26 -0.10 6.98
N LEU A 96 0.64 -1.39 7.10
CA LEU A 96 1.99 -1.79 7.52
C LEU A 96 3.14 -1.14 6.73
N PRO A 97 3.09 -1.04 5.39
CA PRO A 97 4.17 -0.40 4.63
C PRO A 97 4.38 1.05 5.04
N LEU A 98 3.28 1.80 5.26
CA LEU A 98 3.31 3.18 5.69
C LEU A 98 3.89 3.32 7.11
N LEU A 99 3.41 2.51 8.07
CA LEU A 99 3.90 2.53 9.45
C LEU A 99 5.38 2.15 9.57
N LYS A 100 5.89 1.30 8.66
CA LYS A 100 7.31 0.93 8.63
C LYS A 100 8.20 2.03 8.06
N SER A 101 7.69 2.84 7.13
CA SER A 101 8.47 3.88 6.43
C SER A 101 8.58 5.19 7.22
N LEU A 102 7.66 5.45 8.13
CA LEU A 102 7.58 6.72 8.85
C LEU A 102 8.23 6.64 10.25
N LYS A 103 8.52 7.83 10.81
CA LYS A 103 9.01 8.04 12.19
C LYS A 103 8.06 9.00 12.92
N ASN A 104 8.00 8.90 14.26
CA ASN A 104 7.19 9.81 15.10
C ASN A 104 5.72 9.88 14.66
N ILE A 105 5.06 8.73 14.66
CA ILE A 105 3.72 8.57 14.09
C ILE A 105 2.65 8.87 15.15
N TYR A 106 1.75 9.78 14.83
CA TYR A 106 0.46 9.96 15.50
C TYR A 106 -0.59 9.27 14.64
N TRP A 107 -1.02 8.09 15.06
CA TRP A 107 -1.91 7.25 14.25
C TRP A 107 -3.34 7.28 14.78
N VAL A 108 -4.23 7.94 14.05
CA VAL A 108 -5.67 7.91 14.30
C VAL A 108 -6.25 6.70 13.57
N LEU A 109 -6.81 5.75 14.29
CA LEU A 109 -7.36 4.52 13.71
C LEU A 109 -8.64 4.07 14.41
N GLY A 110 -9.50 3.36 13.67
CA GLY A 110 -10.77 2.87 14.23
C GLY A 110 -11.72 2.36 13.16
N GLY A 111 -12.98 2.23 13.55
CA GLY A 111 -14.04 1.70 12.70
C GLY A 111 -14.39 0.26 13.02
N ILE A 112 -14.58 -0.57 11.98
CA ILE A 112 -14.93 -2.00 12.10
C ILE A 112 -13.71 -2.85 11.76
N ALA A 113 -13.35 -3.74 12.67
CA ALA A 113 -12.18 -4.62 12.51
C ALA A 113 -12.45 -5.69 11.43
N LYS A 114 -11.49 -5.89 10.53
CA LYS A 114 -11.58 -6.94 9.54
C LYS A 114 -11.24 -8.29 10.15
N LYS A 115 -12.18 -9.24 10.09
CA LYS A 115 -11.93 -10.63 10.54
C LYS A 115 -10.75 -11.25 9.77
N GLY A 116 -9.87 -11.95 10.50
CA GLY A 116 -8.72 -12.63 9.91
C GLY A 116 -7.58 -11.72 9.46
N ASP A 117 -7.59 -10.43 9.79
CA ASP A 117 -6.48 -9.54 9.48
C ASP A 117 -5.20 -9.95 10.23
N LYS A 118 -4.14 -10.20 9.47
CA LYS A 118 -2.83 -10.66 10.01
C LYS A 118 -1.89 -9.46 10.20
N PHE A 119 -2.18 -8.62 11.17
CA PHE A 119 -1.33 -7.49 11.49
C PHE A 119 -0.07 -7.93 12.26
N LYS A 120 1.08 -7.82 11.63
CA LYS A 120 2.39 -8.13 12.24
C LYS A 120 3.32 -6.92 12.12
N LEU A 121 3.39 -6.13 13.17
CA LEU A 121 4.32 -5.02 13.30
C LEU A 121 5.38 -5.40 14.34
N GLU A 122 6.66 -5.15 14.05
CA GLU A 122 7.76 -5.45 14.96
C GLU A 122 7.75 -4.51 16.17
N LYS A 123 8.18 -4.99 17.36
CA LYS A 123 8.21 -4.19 18.62
C LYS A 123 8.90 -2.83 18.43
N LYS A 124 10.03 -2.77 17.70
CA LYS A 124 10.75 -1.52 17.43
C LYS A 124 9.91 -0.44 16.72
N ASN A 125 8.94 -0.86 15.89
CA ASN A 125 8.06 0.07 15.19
C ASN A 125 6.92 0.58 16.05
N PHE A 126 6.46 -0.19 17.04
CA PHE A 126 5.44 0.29 17.99
C PHE A 126 5.95 1.47 18.82
N LYS A 127 7.24 1.49 19.18
CA LYS A 127 7.86 2.60 19.95
C LYS A 127 7.76 3.96 19.25
N LYS A 128 7.57 3.97 17.93
CA LYS A 128 7.45 5.20 17.12
C LYS A 128 6.01 5.70 16.99
N ILE A 129 5.03 4.96 17.53
CA ILE A 129 3.61 5.19 17.26
C ILE A 129 2.89 5.60 18.53
N LYS A 130 2.22 6.75 18.49
CA LYS A 130 1.18 7.13 19.44
C LYS A 130 -0.18 6.89 18.77
N ALA A 131 -0.93 5.91 19.26
CA ALA A 131 -2.20 5.50 18.65
C ALA A 131 -3.38 6.17 19.34
N PHE A 132 -4.28 6.76 18.54
CA PHE A 132 -5.57 7.32 18.95
C PHE A 132 -6.67 6.44 18.36
N ILE A 133 -7.35 5.70 19.24
CA ILE A 133 -8.28 4.63 18.80
C ILE A 133 -9.71 5.05 19.04
N TYR A 134 -10.56 4.92 18.03
CA TYR A 134 -11.96 5.30 18.10
C TYR A 134 -12.87 4.24 17.44
N GLY A 135 -14.19 4.44 17.54
CA GLY A 135 -15.20 3.66 16.84
C GLY A 135 -15.64 2.39 17.55
N LYS A 136 -16.46 1.59 16.82
CA LYS A 136 -17.18 0.43 17.37
C LYS A 136 -16.26 -0.63 17.95
N ASP A 137 -15.20 -0.96 17.23
CA ASP A 137 -14.29 -2.04 17.62
C ASP A 137 -13.01 -1.53 18.34
N LYS A 138 -13.13 -0.40 19.07
CA LYS A 138 -12.00 0.20 19.81
C LYS A 138 -11.26 -0.79 20.71
N LEU A 139 -11.96 -1.72 21.36
CA LEU A 139 -11.36 -2.74 22.23
C LEU A 139 -10.48 -3.73 21.45
N PHE A 140 -10.91 -4.11 20.24
CA PHE A 140 -10.10 -4.96 19.37
C PHE A 140 -8.79 -4.26 19.00
N PHE A 141 -8.85 -3.02 18.55
CA PHE A 141 -7.68 -2.24 18.17
C PHE A 141 -6.75 -2.02 19.38
N SER A 142 -7.28 -1.68 20.56
CA SER A 142 -6.50 -1.52 21.78
C SER A 142 -5.73 -2.78 22.16
N LYS A 143 -6.34 -3.96 22.07
CA LYS A 143 -5.67 -5.25 22.34
C LYS A 143 -4.47 -5.51 21.42
N VAL A 144 -4.50 -5.02 20.19
CA VAL A 144 -3.36 -5.13 19.25
C VAL A 144 -2.14 -4.39 19.77
N PHE A 145 -2.34 -3.24 20.44
CA PHE A 145 -1.24 -2.46 21.04
C PHE A 145 -0.80 -3.03 22.38
N LEU A 146 -1.73 -3.36 23.27
CA LEU A 146 -1.44 -3.89 24.61
C LEU A 146 -0.63 -5.20 24.58
N LYS A 147 -0.98 -6.14 23.70
CA LYS A 147 -0.25 -7.41 23.56
C LYS A 147 1.20 -7.28 23.06
N LYS A 148 1.64 -6.10 22.66
CA LYS A 148 2.95 -5.88 22.05
C LYS A 148 3.85 -4.96 22.88
N ILE A 149 3.32 -4.40 23.97
CA ILE A 149 4.07 -3.53 24.92
C ILE A 149 4.63 -4.37 26.08
N GLN A 150 4.02 -5.51 26.38
CA GLN A 150 4.59 -6.55 27.25
C GLN A 150 5.60 -7.41 26.46
#